data_3adf3116706be4b0d85f73c543b3f1ac
#
_entry.id   3adf3116706be4b0d85f73c543b3f1ac
#
_cell.length_a   1.000
_cell.length_b   1.000
_cell.length_c   1.000
_cell.angle_alpha   90.00
_cell.angle_beta   90.00
_cell.angle_gamma   90.00
#
_symmetry.space_group_name_H-M   'P 1'
#
loop_
_entity.id
_entity.type
_entity.pdbx_description
1 polymer ?
#
loop_
_entity_poly.entity_id
_entity_poly.type
_entity_poly.pdbx_seq_one_letter_code
_entity_poly.pdbx_strand_id
1 'polypeptide(L)'
;PTTNLCVHNRERWSLHDGVSIPMYACGANNPSFKGSVEQGGIYAVEPFNTTGSSGLVENVSPHNSSNILRVTGNVKIRRALEKKKLKPLGARLAHYIEERYNTLPFAERWAFPLLEKPFPEEDDESLRRKWGQLVKKLTSIRFLEVYSALKDQDGGHVGQFEHTVYVAEGGAEVLSVS
;
A
#
# COMPACT_ATOMS: atom_id res chain seq x y z
N PRO A 1 7.41 1.88 20.34
CA PRO A 1 6.49 1.67 19.18
C PRO A 1 5.74 2.95 18.87
N THR A 2 5.23 3.03 17.64
CA THR A 2 4.31 4.10 17.26
C THR A 2 2.93 3.83 17.85
N THR A 3 2.17 4.91 18.09
CA THR A 3 0.88 4.83 18.78
C THR A 3 -0.33 4.94 17.82
N ASN A 4 -0.09 5.25 16.56
CA ASN A 4 -1.11 5.44 15.54
C ASN A 4 -1.00 4.50 14.32
N LEU A 5 -0.18 3.46 14.43
CA LEU A 5 -0.12 2.35 13.47
C LEU A 5 -0.50 1.05 14.19
N CYS A 6 -0.94 0.05 13.43
CA CYS A 6 -1.44 -1.20 13.97
C CYS A 6 -1.03 -2.41 13.13
N VAL A 7 -1.02 -3.56 13.74
CA VAL A 7 -1.07 -4.88 13.10
C VAL A 7 -2.48 -5.08 12.55
N HIS A 8 -2.61 -5.69 11.38
CA HIS A 8 -3.91 -5.94 10.77
C HIS A 8 -3.99 -7.34 10.16
N ASN A 9 -5.21 -7.84 10.00
CA ASN A 9 -5.42 -9.08 9.28
C ASN A 9 -5.29 -8.88 7.76
N ARG A 10 -5.05 -10.00 7.08
CA ARG A 10 -4.94 -10.08 5.62
C ARG A 10 -5.92 -11.10 5.08
N GLU A 11 -6.56 -10.75 3.99
CA GLU A 11 -7.35 -11.62 3.17
C GLU A 11 -6.81 -11.67 1.74
N ARG A 12 -7.29 -12.62 0.95
CA ARG A 12 -6.86 -12.69 -0.45
C ARG A 12 -7.21 -11.40 -1.18
N TRP A 13 -6.20 -10.72 -1.70
CA TRP A 13 -6.31 -9.41 -2.37
C TRP A 13 -6.77 -8.24 -1.49
N SER A 14 -6.81 -8.43 -0.16
CA SER A 14 -7.09 -7.38 0.80
C SER A 14 -6.02 -7.33 1.87
N LEU A 15 -5.32 -6.20 1.98
CA LEU A 15 -4.27 -6.02 2.98
C LEU A 15 -4.82 -5.61 4.35
N HIS A 16 -5.97 -4.95 4.38
CA HIS A 16 -6.59 -4.44 5.60
C HIS A 16 -8.03 -4.91 5.62
N ASP A 17 -8.32 -5.91 6.44
CA ASP A 17 -9.64 -6.55 6.49
C ASP A 17 -10.20 -6.64 7.91
N GLY A 18 -10.54 -5.49 8.46
CA GLY A 18 -11.39 -5.35 9.63
C GLY A 18 -10.72 -5.43 11.00
N VAL A 19 -9.72 -6.28 11.20
CA VAL A 19 -9.01 -6.39 12.48
C VAL A 19 -7.82 -5.44 12.53
N SER A 20 -7.75 -4.64 13.57
CA SER A 20 -6.63 -3.74 13.85
C SER A 20 -6.15 -3.94 15.27
N ILE A 21 -4.90 -4.31 15.46
CA ILE A 21 -4.29 -4.61 16.74
C ILE A 21 -3.23 -3.57 17.05
N PRO A 22 -3.30 -2.86 18.19
CA PRO A 22 -2.31 -1.85 18.54
C PRO A 22 -0.95 -2.48 18.81
N MET A 23 0.10 -1.76 18.46
CA MET A 23 1.49 -2.17 18.76
C MET A 23 1.98 -1.74 20.14
N TYR A 24 1.10 -1.18 20.96
CA TYR A 24 1.39 -0.72 22.31
C TYR A 24 0.24 -1.07 23.25
N ALA A 25 0.52 -1.12 24.54
CA ALA A 25 -0.52 -1.33 25.53
C ALA A 25 -1.46 -0.13 25.56
N CYS A 26 -2.66 -0.31 25.05
CA CYS A 26 -3.75 0.67 25.08
C CYS A 26 -4.90 0.14 25.94
N GLY A 27 -5.71 1.05 26.47
CA GLY A 27 -6.91 0.64 27.21
C GLY A 27 -7.89 -0.13 26.33
N ALA A 28 -8.58 -1.10 26.89
CA ALA A 28 -9.53 -1.99 26.20
C ALA A 28 -10.64 -1.25 25.41
N ASN A 29 -10.87 0.01 25.71
CA ASN A 29 -11.91 0.84 25.11
C ASN A 29 -11.40 1.78 24.00
N ASN A 30 -10.18 1.59 23.46
CA ASN A 30 -9.70 2.44 22.39
C ASN A 30 -10.47 2.13 21.09
N PRO A 31 -11.28 3.09 20.57
CA PRO A 31 -12.14 2.85 19.41
C PRO A 31 -11.37 2.68 18.09
N SER A 32 -10.07 2.99 18.08
CA SER A 32 -9.22 2.84 16.88
C SER A 32 -8.84 1.39 16.62
N PHE A 33 -9.03 0.50 17.58
CA PHE A 33 -8.64 -0.90 17.49
C PHE A 33 -9.85 -1.81 17.64
N LYS A 34 -10.02 -2.71 16.69
CA LYS A 34 -11.20 -3.58 16.62
C LYS A 34 -10.80 -5.02 16.37
N GLY A 35 -11.54 -5.92 17.02
CA GLY A 35 -11.42 -7.35 16.82
C GLY A 35 -10.39 -8.02 17.72
N SER A 36 -10.25 -9.30 17.54
CA SER A 36 -9.31 -10.18 18.21
C SER A 36 -8.57 -11.02 17.18
N VAL A 37 -7.44 -11.55 17.57
CA VAL A 37 -6.74 -12.56 16.77
C VAL A 37 -7.54 -13.86 16.83
N GLU A 38 -7.83 -14.43 15.65
CA GLU A 38 -8.59 -15.65 15.50
C GLU A 38 -7.72 -16.77 14.95
N GLN A 39 -7.97 -17.98 15.40
CA GLN A 39 -7.36 -19.18 14.82
C GLN A 39 -7.73 -19.33 13.34
N GLY A 40 -6.77 -19.68 12.51
CA GLY A 40 -6.94 -19.72 11.07
C GLY A 40 -6.72 -18.39 10.35
N GLY A 41 -6.58 -17.30 11.10
CA GLY A 41 -6.34 -15.96 10.53
C GLY A 41 -4.90 -15.76 10.07
N ILE A 42 -4.73 -14.88 9.08
CA ILE A 42 -3.42 -14.42 8.57
C ILE A 42 -3.30 -12.93 8.89
N TYR A 43 -2.18 -12.55 9.49
CA TYR A 43 -1.95 -11.20 9.98
C TYR A 43 -0.63 -10.63 9.45
N ALA A 44 -0.62 -9.34 9.14
CA ALA A 44 0.59 -8.54 8.99
C ALA A 44 1.01 -8.08 10.38
N VAL A 45 2.11 -8.60 10.87
CA VAL A 45 2.75 -8.14 12.11
C VAL A 45 3.89 -7.22 11.72
N GLU A 46 3.63 -5.92 11.78
CA GLU A 46 4.52 -4.88 11.27
C GLU A 46 4.81 -3.81 12.33
N PRO A 47 5.62 -4.12 13.34
CA PRO A 47 5.97 -3.16 14.36
C PRO A 47 6.76 -1.98 13.79
N PHE A 48 6.26 -0.79 14.06
CA PHE A 48 6.94 0.47 13.81
C PHE A 48 7.47 1.02 15.12
N ASN A 49 8.74 1.34 15.16
CA ASN A 49 9.37 1.99 16.30
C ASN A 49 9.94 3.33 15.86
N THR A 50 9.88 4.31 16.75
CA THR A 50 10.44 5.63 16.53
C THR A 50 11.32 6.06 17.67
N THR A 51 12.32 6.91 17.38
CA THR A 51 13.12 7.62 18.37
C THR A 51 12.48 8.93 18.81
N GLY A 52 11.38 9.35 18.16
CA GLY A 52 10.62 10.53 18.54
C GLY A 52 9.86 10.33 19.87
N SER A 53 9.64 11.41 20.60
CA SER A 53 9.06 11.39 21.93
C SER A 53 7.54 11.17 21.95
N SER A 54 6.83 11.64 20.92
CA SER A 54 5.37 11.51 20.80
C SER A 54 4.91 10.09 20.46
N GLY A 55 5.77 9.30 19.80
CA GLY A 55 5.39 8.02 19.23
C GLY A 55 4.39 8.14 18.08
N LEU A 56 4.24 9.31 17.47
CA LEU A 56 3.31 9.57 16.38
C LEU A 56 4.03 9.65 15.03
N VAL A 57 3.43 9.07 14.02
CA VAL A 57 3.81 9.27 12.62
C VAL A 57 2.74 10.06 11.89
N GLU A 58 3.16 10.88 10.96
CA GLU A 58 2.27 11.68 10.12
C GLU A 58 2.58 11.50 8.63
N ASN A 59 1.59 11.80 7.80
CA ASN A 59 1.80 11.83 6.36
C ASN A 59 2.74 12.96 5.99
N VAL A 60 3.75 12.67 5.21
CA VAL A 60 4.53 13.69 4.52
C VAL A 60 3.60 14.41 3.55
N SER A 61 3.82 15.72 3.37
CA SER A 61 3.04 16.56 2.46
C SER A 61 2.69 15.85 1.15
N PRO A 62 1.50 16.08 0.57
CA PRO A 62 1.03 15.44 -0.68
C PRO A 62 2.00 15.56 -1.86
N HIS A 63 2.93 16.51 -1.81
CA HIS A 63 3.97 16.68 -2.83
C HIS A 63 5.14 15.69 -2.69
N ASN A 64 5.26 15.01 -1.55
CA ASN A 64 6.25 13.97 -1.27
C ASN A 64 5.56 12.61 -1.10
N SER A 65 4.72 12.24 -2.05
CA SER A 65 4.10 10.91 -2.10
C SER A 65 5.18 9.83 -2.24
N SER A 66 4.88 8.66 -1.72
CA SER A 66 5.76 7.51 -1.92
C SER A 66 5.70 7.03 -3.39
N ASN A 67 6.62 6.17 -3.76
CA ASN A 67 6.61 5.47 -5.04
C ASN A 67 5.85 4.13 -4.97
N ILE A 68 5.02 3.95 -3.95
CA ILE A 68 4.18 2.77 -3.77
C ILE A 68 2.75 3.12 -4.19
N LEU A 69 2.21 2.31 -5.06
CA LEU A 69 0.89 2.47 -5.67
C LEU A 69 0.05 1.22 -5.41
N ARG A 70 -1.26 1.36 -5.43
CA ARG A 70 -2.19 0.23 -5.52
C ARG A 70 -3.38 0.53 -6.41
N VAL A 71 -4.00 -0.52 -6.94
CA VAL A 71 -5.31 -0.41 -7.62
C VAL A 71 -6.41 -0.34 -6.57
N THR A 72 -7.33 0.59 -6.73
CA THR A 72 -8.50 0.65 -5.85
C THR A 72 -9.43 -0.53 -6.13
N GLY A 73 -9.91 -1.19 -5.08
CA GLY A 73 -10.85 -2.31 -5.21
C GLY A 73 -12.26 -1.94 -5.71
N ASN A 74 -12.50 -0.67 -6.06
CA ASN A 74 -13.85 -0.18 -6.37
C ASN A 74 -14.30 -0.56 -7.78
N VAL A 75 -15.18 -1.56 -7.87
CA VAL A 75 -15.77 -2.07 -9.11
C VAL A 75 -16.46 -0.98 -9.95
N LYS A 76 -17.05 0.05 -9.33
CA LYS A 76 -17.69 1.16 -10.04
C LYS A 76 -16.65 1.99 -10.81
N ILE A 77 -15.47 2.16 -10.23
CA ILE A 77 -14.36 2.89 -10.86
C ILE A 77 -13.79 2.07 -12.01
N ARG A 78 -13.61 0.76 -11.84
CA ARG A 78 -13.19 -0.15 -12.90
C ARG A 78 -14.12 -0.08 -14.12
N ARG A 79 -15.44 -0.16 -13.90
CA ARG A 79 -16.45 0.01 -14.97
C ARG A 79 -16.44 1.40 -15.60
N ALA A 80 -16.10 2.44 -14.83
CA ALA A 80 -15.98 3.79 -15.36
C ALA A 80 -14.75 3.96 -16.27
N LEU A 81 -13.69 3.18 -16.06
CA LEU A 81 -12.52 3.13 -16.94
C LEU A 81 -12.86 2.60 -18.33
N GLU A 82 -13.69 1.56 -18.41
CA GLU A 82 -14.17 1.00 -19.67
C GLU A 82 -14.94 2.04 -20.49
N LYS A 83 -15.67 2.95 -19.83
CA LYS A 83 -16.45 4.02 -20.46
C LYS A 83 -15.64 5.29 -20.75
N LYS A 84 -14.58 5.56 -19.97
CA LYS A 84 -13.70 6.70 -20.21
C LYS A 84 -12.64 6.28 -21.22
N LYS A 85 -12.65 6.93 -22.39
CA LYS A 85 -11.62 6.75 -23.43
C LYS A 85 -10.24 7.12 -22.89
N LEU A 86 -9.61 6.20 -22.16
CA LEU A 86 -8.18 6.26 -21.92
C LEU A 86 -7.47 6.12 -23.28
N LYS A 87 -6.42 6.90 -23.48
CA LYS A 87 -5.53 6.66 -24.62
C LYS A 87 -5.05 5.20 -24.56
N PRO A 88 -4.81 4.53 -25.69
CA PRO A 88 -4.48 3.10 -25.72
C PRO A 88 -3.37 2.67 -24.75
N LEU A 89 -2.36 3.50 -24.58
CA LEU A 89 -1.27 3.23 -23.63
C LEU A 89 -1.75 3.21 -22.17
N GLY A 90 -2.58 4.16 -21.79
CA GLY A 90 -3.11 4.21 -20.42
C GLY A 90 -4.03 3.03 -20.11
N ALA A 91 -4.83 2.60 -21.09
CA ALA A 91 -5.68 1.42 -20.95
C ALA A 91 -4.86 0.12 -20.80
N ARG A 92 -3.81 -0.04 -21.64
CA ARG A 92 -2.90 -1.20 -21.55
C ARG A 92 -2.16 -1.24 -20.22
N LEU A 93 -1.67 -0.09 -19.75
CA LEU A 93 -0.99 -0.01 -18.47
C LEU A 93 -1.94 -0.35 -17.30
N ALA A 94 -3.15 0.20 -17.30
CA ALA A 94 -4.15 -0.10 -16.28
C ALA A 94 -4.47 -1.60 -16.23
N HIS A 95 -4.67 -2.22 -17.39
CA HIS A 95 -4.93 -3.65 -17.51
C HIS A 95 -3.76 -4.49 -16.98
N TYR A 96 -2.53 -4.18 -17.38
CA TYR A 96 -1.35 -4.89 -16.88
C TYR A 96 -1.20 -4.78 -15.37
N ILE A 97 -1.35 -3.57 -14.82
CA ILE A 97 -1.24 -3.33 -13.38
C ILE A 97 -2.30 -4.17 -12.64
N GLU A 98 -3.53 -4.17 -13.15
CA GLU A 98 -4.63 -4.94 -12.55
C GLU A 98 -4.38 -6.44 -12.61
N GLU A 99 -3.93 -6.99 -13.74
CA GLU A 99 -3.63 -8.41 -13.87
C GLU A 99 -2.46 -8.85 -12.99
N ARG A 100 -1.42 -8.01 -12.88
CA ARG A 100 -0.20 -8.39 -12.19
C ARG A 100 -0.26 -8.20 -10.69
N TYR A 101 -0.85 -7.12 -10.23
CA TYR A 101 -0.84 -6.73 -8.83
C TYR A 101 -2.22 -6.77 -8.18
N ASN A 102 -3.28 -6.80 -8.97
CA ASN A 102 -4.66 -6.72 -8.49
C ASN A 102 -4.82 -5.50 -7.56
N THR A 103 -5.23 -5.70 -6.31
CA THR A 103 -5.38 -4.66 -5.28
C THR A 103 -4.19 -4.58 -4.33
N LEU A 104 -3.14 -5.37 -4.56
CA LEU A 104 -1.94 -5.33 -3.75
C LEU A 104 -1.08 -4.11 -4.09
N PRO A 105 -0.37 -3.55 -3.13
CA PRO A 105 0.61 -2.52 -3.38
C PRO A 105 1.74 -3.00 -4.28
N PHE A 106 2.23 -2.08 -5.11
CA PHE A 106 3.39 -2.33 -5.96
C PHE A 106 4.28 -1.10 -6.03
N ALA A 107 5.58 -1.32 -6.19
CA ALA A 107 6.51 -0.22 -6.41
C ALA A 107 6.42 0.27 -7.87
N GLU A 108 6.43 1.57 -8.05
CA GLU A 108 6.41 2.23 -9.37
C GLU A 108 7.45 1.64 -10.32
N ARG A 109 8.67 1.39 -9.83
CA ARG A 109 9.77 0.80 -10.61
C ARG A 109 9.45 -0.57 -11.22
N TRP A 110 8.48 -1.31 -10.69
CA TRP A 110 8.10 -2.62 -11.23
C TRP A 110 7.20 -2.52 -12.45
N ALA A 111 6.45 -1.43 -12.55
CA ALA A 111 5.56 -1.19 -13.70
C ALA A 111 6.20 -0.25 -14.76
N PHE A 112 7.20 0.54 -14.37
CA PHE A 112 7.88 1.48 -15.26
C PHE A 112 8.46 0.86 -16.55
N PRO A 113 9.12 -0.33 -16.53
CA PRO A 113 9.66 -0.97 -17.74
C PRO A 113 8.62 -1.28 -18.82
N LEU A 114 7.33 -1.23 -18.50
CA LEU A 114 6.27 -1.38 -19.49
C LEU A 114 6.18 -0.23 -20.50
N LEU A 115 6.74 0.92 -20.14
CA LEU A 115 6.81 2.06 -21.07
C LEU A 115 7.98 1.93 -22.05
N GLU A 116 9.03 1.22 -21.71
CA GLU A 116 10.21 1.06 -22.57
C GLU A 116 9.86 0.35 -23.87
N LYS A 117 9.04 -0.73 -23.80
CA LYS A 117 8.66 -1.53 -24.97
C LYS A 117 7.96 -0.73 -26.08
N PRO A 118 6.94 0.09 -25.78
CA PRO A 118 6.28 0.91 -26.81
C PRO A 118 7.06 2.15 -27.24
N PHE A 119 8.15 2.50 -26.56
CA PHE A 119 8.95 3.70 -26.82
C PHE A 119 10.47 3.42 -26.72
N PRO A 120 11.01 2.48 -27.51
CA PRO A 120 12.40 2.06 -27.37
C PRO A 120 13.43 3.13 -27.72
N GLU A 121 13.02 4.15 -28.47
CA GLU A 121 13.89 5.26 -28.89
C GLU A 121 13.87 6.46 -27.93
N GLU A 122 13.08 6.38 -26.85
CA GLU A 122 12.97 7.48 -25.91
C GLU A 122 13.98 7.35 -24.76
N ASP A 123 14.51 8.50 -24.35
CA ASP A 123 15.36 8.58 -23.18
C ASP A 123 14.56 8.39 -21.87
N ASP A 124 15.28 8.08 -20.81
CA ASP A 124 14.72 7.84 -19.47
C ASP A 124 13.92 9.02 -18.93
N GLU A 125 14.33 10.27 -19.22
CA GLU A 125 13.65 11.46 -18.73
C GLU A 125 12.26 11.61 -19.39
N SER A 126 12.19 11.37 -20.69
CA SER A 126 10.95 11.37 -21.46
C SER A 126 10.00 10.27 -20.97
N LEU A 127 10.52 9.07 -20.75
CA LEU A 127 9.75 7.94 -20.21
C LEU A 127 9.22 8.24 -18.80
N ARG A 128 10.04 8.80 -17.91
CA ARG A 128 9.62 9.20 -16.56
C ARG A 128 8.52 10.27 -16.59
N ARG A 129 8.63 11.23 -17.45
CA ARG A 129 7.60 12.26 -17.66
C ARG A 129 6.27 11.65 -18.11
N LYS A 130 6.30 10.73 -19.07
CA LYS A 130 5.12 9.99 -19.55
C LYS A 130 4.50 9.15 -18.43
N TRP A 131 5.34 8.44 -17.67
CA TRP A 131 4.90 7.69 -16.49
C TRP A 131 4.17 8.59 -15.50
N GLY A 132 4.77 9.70 -15.09
CA GLY A 132 4.16 10.66 -14.17
C GLY A 132 2.80 11.18 -14.66
N GLN A 133 2.67 11.46 -15.96
CA GLN A 133 1.39 11.87 -16.54
C GLN A 133 0.33 10.75 -16.49
N LEU A 134 0.73 9.50 -16.74
CA LEU A 134 -0.17 8.34 -16.66
C LEU A 134 -0.61 8.09 -15.22
N VAL A 135 0.31 8.06 -14.26
CA VAL A 135 0.00 7.90 -12.83
C VAL A 135 -0.94 9.00 -12.37
N LYS A 136 -0.63 10.27 -12.68
CA LYS A 136 -1.50 11.41 -12.36
C LYS A 136 -2.90 11.24 -12.94
N LYS A 137 -3.01 10.76 -14.18
CA LYS A 137 -4.30 10.51 -14.83
C LYS A 137 -5.05 9.38 -14.14
N LEU A 138 -4.40 8.26 -13.86
CA LEU A 138 -5.03 7.09 -13.23
C LEU A 138 -5.44 7.39 -11.78
N THR A 139 -4.66 8.20 -11.07
CA THR A 139 -4.99 8.68 -9.72
C THR A 139 -6.17 9.65 -9.73
N SER A 140 -6.20 10.60 -10.70
CA SER A 140 -7.31 11.57 -10.82
C SER A 140 -8.67 10.92 -11.08
N ILE A 141 -8.70 9.75 -11.70
CA ILE A 141 -9.90 8.95 -11.90
C ILE A 141 -10.10 7.89 -10.82
N ARG A 142 -9.30 7.91 -9.77
CA ARG A 142 -9.31 6.98 -8.64
C ARG A 142 -9.13 5.51 -9.03
N PHE A 143 -8.44 5.22 -10.10
CA PHE A 143 -8.02 3.86 -10.43
C PHE A 143 -6.80 3.45 -9.63
N LEU A 144 -5.84 4.35 -9.48
CA LEU A 144 -4.69 4.19 -8.60
C LEU A 144 -4.83 5.05 -7.36
N GLU A 145 -4.34 4.53 -6.27
CA GLU A 145 -4.02 5.27 -5.04
C GLU A 145 -2.50 5.25 -4.83
N VAL A 146 -1.99 6.37 -4.35
CA VAL A 146 -0.59 6.51 -3.94
C VAL A 146 -0.53 6.38 -2.43
N TYR A 147 0.32 5.51 -1.91
CA TYR A 147 0.57 5.45 -0.48
C TYR A 147 1.30 6.70 -0.04
N SER A 148 0.86 7.28 1.05
CA SER A 148 1.57 8.40 1.66
C SER A 148 2.89 7.93 2.26
N ALA A 149 3.96 8.68 2.03
CA ALA A 149 5.16 8.51 2.84
C ALA A 149 4.87 8.99 4.26
N LEU A 150 5.37 8.25 5.24
CA LEU A 150 5.21 8.56 6.66
C LEU A 150 6.53 9.09 7.22
N LYS A 151 6.45 10.03 8.14
CA LYS A 151 7.57 10.52 8.92
C LYS A 151 7.18 10.60 10.40
N ASP A 152 8.15 10.52 11.28
CA ASP A 152 7.95 10.82 12.69
C ASP A 152 7.59 12.30 12.88
N GLN A 153 6.62 12.58 13.74
CA GLN A 153 6.12 13.93 13.97
C GLN A 153 7.17 14.84 14.61
N ASP A 154 8.03 14.28 15.44
CA ASP A 154 9.08 15.01 16.16
C ASP A 154 10.42 15.03 15.40
N GLY A 155 10.46 14.47 14.17
CA GLY A 155 11.68 14.37 13.37
C GLY A 155 12.61 13.23 13.79
N GLY A 156 12.12 12.26 14.56
CA GLY A 156 12.83 11.03 14.92
C GLY A 156 13.01 10.09 13.73
N HIS A 157 13.83 9.06 13.94
CA HIS A 157 14.00 7.97 12.99
C HIS A 157 12.94 6.91 13.21
N VAL A 158 12.36 6.40 12.12
CA VAL A 158 11.38 5.31 12.16
C VAL A 158 12.04 4.03 11.61
N GLY A 159 11.94 2.95 12.38
CA GLY A 159 12.28 1.60 11.94
C GLY A 159 11.05 0.71 11.84
N GLN A 160 11.00 -0.16 10.84
CA GLN A 160 9.92 -1.12 10.63
C GLN A 160 10.49 -2.50 10.38
N PHE A 161 9.80 -3.50 10.93
CA PHE A 161 9.91 -4.90 10.54
C PHE A 161 8.52 -5.40 10.18
N GLU A 162 8.42 -6.39 9.30
CA GLU A 162 7.14 -6.98 8.95
C GLU A 162 7.27 -8.48 8.74
N HIS A 163 6.34 -9.22 9.34
CA HIS A 163 6.13 -10.63 9.08
C HIS A 163 4.66 -10.91 8.76
N THR A 164 4.45 -11.82 7.84
CA THR A 164 3.15 -12.46 7.67
C THR A 164 3.08 -13.65 8.60
N VAL A 165 2.05 -13.67 9.46
CA VAL A 165 1.87 -14.67 10.51
C VAL A 165 0.54 -15.37 10.31
N TYR A 166 0.55 -16.70 10.37
CA TYR A 166 -0.63 -17.54 10.46
C TYR A 166 -0.87 -17.97 11.91
N VAL A 167 -2.10 -17.90 12.36
CA VAL A 167 -2.48 -18.31 13.71
C VAL A 167 -3.01 -19.74 13.69
N ALA A 168 -2.17 -20.69 14.09
CA ALA A 168 -2.49 -22.12 14.17
C ALA A 168 -3.08 -22.48 15.55
N GLU A 169 -3.55 -23.74 15.66
CA GLU A 169 -3.96 -24.32 16.93
C GLU A 169 -2.81 -24.45 17.91
N GLY A 170 -2.55 -23.70 18.78
CA GLY A 170 -1.45 -23.78 19.76
C GLY A 170 -0.30 -22.80 19.52
N GLY A 171 -0.41 -21.91 18.54
CA GLY A 171 0.59 -20.87 18.36
C GLY A 171 0.51 -20.13 17.04
N ALA A 172 1.55 -19.37 16.79
CA ALA A 172 1.69 -18.59 15.56
C ALA A 172 2.84 -19.13 14.71
N GLU A 173 2.62 -19.21 13.40
CA GLU A 173 3.60 -19.60 12.40
C GLU A 173 3.98 -18.40 11.55
N VAL A 174 5.27 -18.11 11.42
CA VAL A 174 5.75 -17.02 10.57
C VAL A 174 5.92 -17.54 9.14
N LEU A 175 5.14 -16.99 8.21
CA LEU A 175 5.12 -17.43 6.81
C LEU A 175 6.14 -16.71 5.93
N SER A 176 6.66 -15.57 6.35
CA SER A 176 7.57 -14.70 5.59
C SER A 176 9.04 -14.85 5.99
N VAL A 177 9.44 -15.97 6.53
CA VAL A 177 10.86 -16.32 6.74
C VAL A 177 11.42 -16.95 5.46
N SER A 178 12.58 -16.48 5.05
CA SER A 178 13.37 -17.05 3.94
C SER A 178 14.42 -18.00 4.49
#